data_608fff1a1c27ad38d7eab01757f6b6b7
#
_entry.id   608fff1a1c27ad38d7eab01757f6b6b7
#
_cell.length_a   1.000
_cell.length_b   1.000
_cell.length_c   1.000
_cell.angle_alpha   90.00
_cell.angle_beta   90.00
_cell.angle_gamma   90.00
#
_symmetry.space_group_name_H-M   'P 1'
#
loop_
_entity.id
_entity.type
_entity.pdbx_description
1 polymer ?
#
loop_
_entity_poly.entity_id
_entity_poly.type
_entity_poly.pdbx_seq_one_letter_code
_entity_poly.pdbx_strand_id
1 'polypeptide(L)'
;MVKINYQGRFGNNLFQFAAAKVVADKLGLNIENPLEQSILPHKNIFEESGGDNIDLNGFFQTPSAVFEFKRLQFSPIQERDGTFVHVRLGDLLESHSQSGNRFASSDYYRKALEGSSGGYISSDSPDDPIIKELCVEFNLEPYQDSPENTIKFGAAFSKKVLSLGTFSWWIGFLGNQKEVICPNSLNFPKWHGNIFPPTCSFLNWKYVD
;
A
#
# COMPACT_ATOMS: atom_id res chain seq x y z
N MET A 1 -21.23 17.72 3.40
CA MET A 1 -19.86 17.26 3.78
C MET A 1 -19.71 15.78 3.50
N VAL A 2 -18.46 15.29 3.36
CA VAL A 2 -18.14 13.85 3.24
C VAL A 2 -17.59 13.37 4.56
N LYS A 3 -18.21 12.36 5.15
CA LYS A 3 -17.77 11.71 6.38
C LYS A 3 -17.28 10.29 6.08
N ILE A 4 -16.18 9.89 6.71
CA ILE A 4 -15.56 8.58 6.50
C ILE A 4 -15.72 7.74 7.76
N ASN A 5 -16.23 6.52 7.61
CA ASN A 5 -16.23 5.52 8.67
C ASN A 5 -14.97 4.64 8.50
N TYR A 6 -13.86 5.09 9.10
CA TYR A 6 -12.57 4.40 9.01
C TYR A 6 -12.61 2.99 9.59
N GLN A 7 -12.06 2.05 8.85
CA GLN A 7 -11.96 0.64 9.24
C GLN A 7 -10.58 0.09 8.87
N GLY A 8 -10.07 -0.80 9.72
CA GLY A 8 -8.79 -1.44 9.50
C GLY A 8 -7.59 -0.57 9.89
N ARG A 9 -6.43 -0.88 9.32
CA ARG A 9 -5.14 -0.21 9.61
C ARG A 9 -4.86 0.90 8.60
N PHE A 10 -3.73 1.59 8.78
CA PHE A 10 -3.32 2.78 8.04
C PHE A 10 -3.45 2.64 6.51
N GLY A 11 -3.02 1.52 5.91
CA GLY A 11 -3.17 1.30 4.47
C GLY A 11 -4.64 1.28 4.00
N ASN A 12 -5.55 0.70 4.79
CA ASN A 12 -6.99 0.75 4.51
C ASN A 12 -7.53 2.18 4.66
N ASN A 13 -7.09 2.87 5.70
CA ASN A 13 -7.53 4.24 5.97
C ASN A 13 -7.11 5.19 4.85
N LEU A 14 -5.94 5.01 4.25
CA LEU A 14 -5.52 5.76 3.06
C LEU A 14 -6.43 5.50 1.85
N PHE A 15 -6.89 4.26 1.62
CA PHE A 15 -7.87 3.96 0.57
C PHE A 15 -9.20 4.68 0.80
N GLN A 16 -9.69 4.64 2.03
CA GLN A 16 -10.93 5.29 2.44
C GLN A 16 -10.83 6.81 2.30
N PHE A 17 -9.71 7.38 2.73
CA PHE A 17 -9.47 8.80 2.60
C PHE A 17 -9.32 9.24 1.13
N ALA A 18 -8.59 8.48 0.31
CA ALA A 18 -8.46 8.74 -1.12
C ALA A 18 -9.83 8.71 -1.83
N ALA A 19 -10.70 7.74 -1.48
CA ALA A 19 -12.05 7.69 -2.02
C ALA A 19 -12.88 8.91 -1.59
N ALA A 20 -12.79 9.31 -0.33
CA ALA A 20 -13.47 10.51 0.15
C ALA A 20 -12.98 11.78 -0.56
N LYS A 21 -11.66 11.87 -0.79
CA LYS A 21 -11.08 12.99 -1.53
C LYS A 21 -11.61 13.06 -2.95
N VAL A 22 -11.72 11.92 -3.65
CA VAL A 22 -12.34 11.86 -4.99
C VAL A 22 -13.78 12.34 -4.98
N VAL A 23 -14.58 11.88 -4.01
CA VAL A 23 -15.99 12.30 -3.89
C VAL A 23 -16.09 13.79 -3.56
N ALA A 24 -15.32 14.24 -2.59
CA ALA A 24 -15.28 15.63 -2.16
C ALA A 24 -14.91 16.59 -3.31
N ASP A 25 -13.85 16.26 -4.06
CA ASP A 25 -13.40 17.06 -5.21
C ASP A 25 -14.44 17.10 -6.34
N LYS A 26 -15.12 15.96 -6.62
CA LYS A 26 -16.15 15.91 -7.66
C LYS A 26 -17.42 16.70 -7.32
N LEU A 27 -17.76 16.77 -6.05
CA LEU A 27 -19.02 17.38 -5.59
C LEU A 27 -18.85 18.76 -4.95
N GLY A 28 -17.64 19.25 -4.82
CA GLY A 28 -17.36 20.52 -4.15
C GLY A 28 -17.67 20.47 -2.64
N LEU A 29 -17.38 19.35 -1.99
CA LEU A 29 -17.68 19.13 -0.57
C LEU A 29 -16.41 19.09 0.28
N ASN A 30 -16.53 19.49 1.54
CA ASN A 30 -15.47 19.31 2.53
C ASN A 30 -15.53 17.91 3.16
N ILE A 31 -14.38 17.41 3.62
CA ILE A 31 -14.29 16.18 4.40
C ILE A 31 -14.42 16.54 5.88
N GLU A 32 -15.35 15.88 6.60
CA GLU A 32 -15.63 16.16 8.02
C GLU A 32 -14.50 15.69 8.93
N ASN A 33 -13.94 14.50 8.64
CA ASN A 33 -12.93 13.82 9.47
C ASN A 33 -11.74 13.36 8.63
N PRO A 34 -10.92 14.29 8.11
CA PRO A 34 -9.77 13.94 7.27
C PRO A 34 -8.76 13.08 8.05
N LEU A 35 -8.11 12.15 7.35
CA LEU A 35 -7.00 11.39 7.92
C LEU A 35 -5.79 12.30 8.12
N GLU A 36 -5.26 12.35 9.34
CA GLU A 36 -4.02 13.08 9.64
C GLU A 36 -2.84 12.34 9.03
N GLN A 37 -2.34 12.86 7.94
CA GLN A 37 -1.19 12.34 7.21
C GLN A 37 -0.73 13.35 6.14
N SER A 38 0.45 13.20 5.62
CA SER A 38 1.03 14.08 4.62
C SER A 38 1.25 13.45 3.23
N ILE A 39 0.84 12.20 3.04
CA ILE A 39 0.93 11.50 1.74
C ILE A 39 -0.04 12.11 0.72
N LEU A 40 -1.27 12.33 1.14
CA LEU A 40 -2.35 12.92 0.36
C LEU A 40 -2.85 14.18 1.08
N PRO A 41 -2.28 15.34 0.78
CA PRO A 41 -2.65 16.58 1.43
C PRO A 41 -4.13 16.90 1.27
N HIS A 42 -4.76 17.30 2.36
CA HIS A 42 -6.13 17.77 2.36
C HIS A 42 -6.15 19.25 2.71
N LYS A 43 -6.68 20.06 1.81
CA LYS A 43 -7.01 21.45 2.07
C LYS A 43 -8.52 21.59 1.99
N ASN A 44 -9.11 22.23 2.97
CA ASN A 44 -10.50 22.67 2.87
C ASN A 44 -10.55 23.71 1.74
N ILE A 45 -11.21 23.38 0.65
CA ILE A 45 -11.23 24.19 -0.57
C ILE A 45 -12.47 25.07 -0.59
N PHE A 46 -13.51 24.72 0.17
CA PHE A 46 -14.82 25.36 0.09
C PHE A 46 -15.17 26.06 1.39
N GLU A 47 -15.34 27.38 1.36
CA GLU A 47 -15.79 28.18 2.50
C GLU A 47 -17.26 27.88 2.85
N GLU A 48 -18.07 27.51 1.86
CA GLU A 48 -19.44 27.06 2.04
C GLU A 48 -19.66 25.73 1.30
N SER A 49 -19.79 24.63 2.01
CA SER A 49 -20.27 23.37 1.43
C SER A 49 -21.81 23.33 1.54
N GLY A 50 -22.48 23.79 0.50
CA GLY A 50 -23.93 23.59 0.35
C GLY A 50 -24.20 22.23 -0.27
N GLY A 51 -24.77 21.28 0.46
CA GLY A 51 -25.16 19.98 -0.08
C GLY A 51 -25.43 18.94 1.00
N ASP A 52 -25.96 17.80 0.59
CA ASP A 52 -26.25 16.66 1.48
C ASP A 52 -24.98 16.09 2.09
N ASN A 53 -25.08 15.62 3.32
CA ASN A 53 -24.01 14.86 3.95
C ASN A 53 -23.92 13.47 3.32
N ILE A 54 -22.69 13.05 3.02
CA ILE A 54 -22.39 11.75 2.41
C ILE A 54 -21.57 10.93 3.38
N ASP A 55 -22.12 9.81 3.85
CA ASP A 55 -21.41 8.85 4.69
C ASP A 55 -20.76 7.77 3.81
N LEU A 56 -19.42 7.70 3.85
CA LEU A 56 -18.66 6.69 3.12
C LEU A 56 -18.35 5.49 4.02
N ASN A 57 -18.87 4.34 3.61
CA ASN A 57 -18.68 3.05 4.26
C ASN A 57 -18.06 2.06 3.28
N GLY A 58 -16.93 1.47 3.61
CA GLY A 58 -16.27 0.45 2.78
C GLY A 58 -14.77 0.65 2.65
N PHE A 59 -14.11 -0.30 2.00
CA PHE A 59 -12.65 -0.26 1.83
C PHE A 59 -12.20 0.40 0.52
N PHE A 60 -13.07 0.54 -0.45
CA PHE A 60 -12.82 1.18 -1.76
C PHE A 60 -11.60 0.61 -2.54
N GLN A 61 -11.30 -0.66 -2.31
CA GLN A 61 -10.18 -1.37 -2.93
C GLN A 61 -10.61 -2.02 -4.25
N THR A 62 -11.10 -1.22 -5.18
CA THR A 62 -11.58 -1.68 -6.50
C THR A 62 -10.78 -1.05 -7.64
N PRO A 63 -10.69 -1.69 -8.82
CA PRO A 63 -10.01 -1.10 -9.97
C PRO A 63 -10.52 0.29 -10.34
N SER A 64 -11.84 0.50 -10.26
CA SER A 64 -12.47 1.79 -10.56
C SER A 64 -12.04 2.88 -9.56
N ALA A 65 -11.99 2.57 -8.27
CA ALA A 65 -11.51 3.51 -7.27
C ALA A 65 -10.04 3.86 -7.49
N VAL A 66 -9.18 2.85 -7.71
CA VAL A 66 -7.76 3.05 -8.00
C VAL A 66 -7.54 3.88 -9.26
N PHE A 67 -8.37 3.69 -10.30
CA PHE A 67 -8.30 4.52 -11.51
C PHE A 67 -8.53 6.01 -11.19
N GLU A 68 -9.49 6.31 -10.33
CA GLU A 68 -9.75 7.69 -9.89
C GLU A 68 -8.61 8.24 -9.01
N PHE A 69 -7.97 7.40 -8.17
CA PHE A 69 -6.85 7.82 -7.33
C PHE A 69 -5.66 8.35 -8.13
N LYS A 70 -5.47 7.91 -9.37
CA LYS A 70 -4.41 8.45 -10.26
C LYS A 70 -4.57 9.94 -10.56
N ARG A 71 -5.75 10.51 -10.32
CA ARG A 71 -6.05 11.94 -10.52
C ARG A 71 -5.78 12.79 -9.29
N LEU A 72 -5.57 12.14 -8.14
CA LEU A 72 -5.29 12.85 -6.89
C LEU A 72 -3.86 13.40 -6.89
N GLN A 73 -3.70 14.52 -6.24
CA GLN A 73 -2.38 15.14 -6.04
C GLN A 73 -1.78 14.62 -4.75
N PHE A 74 -0.82 13.72 -4.87
CA PHE A 74 -0.03 13.23 -3.74
C PHE A 74 1.16 14.15 -3.48
N SER A 75 1.67 14.11 -2.24
CA SER A 75 2.89 14.83 -1.90
C SER A 75 4.06 14.31 -2.74
N PRO A 76 4.95 15.19 -3.21
CA PRO A 76 6.13 14.79 -3.95
C PRO A 76 7.00 13.83 -3.13
N ILE A 77 7.48 12.78 -3.78
CA ILE A 77 8.41 11.80 -3.21
C ILE A 77 9.72 11.92 -3.99
N GLN A 78 10.80 12.20 -3.27
CA GLN A 78 12.13 12.28 -3.89
C GLN A 78 12.58 10.87 -4.29
N GLU A 79 12.83 10.68 -5.58
CA GLU A 79 13.24 9.40 -6.13
C GLU A 79 14.61 8.96 -5.63
N ARG A 80 14.77 7.64 -5.46
CA ARG A 80 16.00 6.96 -5.07
C ARG A 80 16.24 5.77 -5.97
N ASP A 81 17.48 5.57 -6.36
CA ASP A 81 17.88 4.31 -6.98
C ASP A 81 18.02 3.22 -5.92
N GLY A 82 17.87 1.97 -6.36
CA GLY A 82 18.00 0.79 -5.51
C GLY A 82 16.66 0.07 -5.26
N THR A 83 16.71 -0.84 -4.29
CA THR A 83 15.60 -1.76 -4.00
C THR A 83 15.01 -1.50 -2.63
N PHE A 84 13.69 -1.48 -2.54
CA PHE A 84 12.95 -1.53 -1.28
C PHE A 84 12.07 -2.79 -1.24
N VAL A 85 12.15 -3.52 -0.14
CA VAL A 85 11.36 -4.73 0.10
C VAL A 85 10.42 -4.49 1.27
N HIS A 86 9.14 -4.80 1.09
CA HIS A 86 8.18 -4.82 2.20
C HIS A 86 7.70 -6.25 2.43
N VAL A 87 7.85 -6.74 3.64
CA VAL A 87 7.43 -8.08 4.05
C VAL A 87 6.37 -7.97 5.14
N ARG A 88 5.17 -8.47 4.86
CA ARG A 88 4.09 -8.54 5.83
C ARG A 88 3.94 -9.96 6.33
N LEU A 89 4.11 -10.17 7.62
CA LEU A 89 3.96 -11.44 8.31
C LEU A 89 2.96 -11.33 9.46
N GLY A 90 3.20 -10.50 10.43
CA GLY A 90 2.40 -10.12 11.59
C GLY A 90 1.18 -11.00 11.87
N ASP A 91 0.00 -10.41 11.76
CA ASP A 91 -1.29 -11.10 11.93
C ASP A 91 -1.55 -12.23 10.92
N LEU A 92 -0.80 -12.29 9.84
CA LEU A 92 -0.92 -13.36 8.84
C LEU A 92 -0.30 -14.68 9.32
N LEU A 93 0.76 -14.63 10.12
CA LEU A 93 1.36 -15.83 10.74
C LEU A 93 0.38 -16.54 11.69
N GLU A 94 -0.32 -15.77 12.53
CA GLU A 94 -1.32 -16.31 13.46
C GLU A 94 -2.51 -16.94 12.72
N SER A 95 -2.91 -16.36 11.59
CA SER A 95 -4.04 -16.83 10.79
C SER A 95 -3.68 -18.00 9.86
N HIS A 96 -2.39 -18.26 9.65
CA HIS A 96 -1.89 -19.35 8.77
C HIS A 96 -2.30 -20.73 9.26
N SER A 97 -2.35 -20.96 10.58
CA SER A 97 -2.75 -22.23 11.18
C SER A 97 -4.19 -22.65 10.87
N GLN A 98 -5.04 -21.71 10.41
CA GLN A 98 -6.48 -21.94 10.23
C GLN A 98 -6.96 -22.04 8.78
N SER A 99 -6.22 -21.56 7.78
CA SER A 99 -6.77 -21.40 6.42
C SER A 99 -5.76 -21.38 5.25
N GLY A 100 -4.55 -21.95 5.40
CA GLY A 100 -3.56 -22.03 4.32
C GLY A 100 -2.68 -20.76 4.17
N ASN A 101 -1.80 -20.75 3.18
CA ASN A 101 -0.82 -19.67 2.96
C ASN A 101 -1.50 -18.32 2.77
N ARG A 102 -1.25 -17.40 3.70
CA ARG A 102 -1.77 -16.03 3.66
C ARG A 102 -0.69 -14.96 3.51
N PHE A 103 0.56 -15.35 3.40
CA PHE A 103 1.69 -14.45 3.18
C PHE A 103 2.54 -14.93 2.00
N ALA A 104 3.27 -14.03 1.41
CA ALA A 104 4.19 -14.35 0.34
C ALA A 104 5.35 -15.21 0.87
N SER A 105 5.68 -16.28 0.16
CA SER A 105 6.72 -17.24 0.56
C SER A 105 8.12 -16.64 0.47
N SER A 106 9.10 -17.26 1.13
CA SER A 106 10.51 -16.90 0.96
C SER A 106 10.97 -17.03 -0.50
N ASP A 107 10.45 -18.02 -1.22
CA ASP A 107 10.78 -18.25 -2.63
C ASP A 107 10.29 -17.12 -3.52
N TYR A 108 9.10 -16.55 -3.22
CA TYR A 108 8.63 -15.35 -3.91
C TYR A 108 9.63 -14.19 -3.76
N TYR A 109 10.09 -13.90 -2.54
CA TYR A 109 11.02 -12.81 -2.30
C TYR A 109 12.36 -13.06 -2.98
N ARG A 110 12.89 -14.29 -2.96
CA ARG A 110 14.12 -14.64 -3.66
C ARG A 110 14.02 -14.44 -5.16
N LYS A 111 12.94 -14.91 -5.78
CA LYS A 111 12.66 -14.68 -7.21
C LYS A 111 12.53 -13.19 -7.54
N ALA A 112 11.80 -12.45 -6.71
CA ALA A 112 11.58 -11.02 -6.92
C ALA A 112 12.86 -10.18 -6.76
N LEU A 113 13.79 -10.65 -5.93
CA LEU A 113 15.08 -10.02 -5.66
C LEU A 113 16.20 -10.49 -6.58
N GLU A 114 15.94 -11.44 -7.47
CA GLU A 114 16.95 -11.93 -8.41
C GLU A 114 17.62 -10.76 -9.17
N GLY A 115 18.95 -10.75 -9.16
CA GLY A 115 19.76 -9.68 -9.76
C GLY A 115 19.81 -8.38 -8.94
N SER A 116 19.19 -8.31 -7.75
CA SER A 116 19.33 -7.19 -6.81
C SER A 116 20.51 -7.43 -5.87
N SER A 117 21.21 -6.36 -5.53
CA SER A 117 22.30 -6.37 -4.53
C SER A 117 22.22 -5.08 -3.73
N GLY A 118 21.84 -5.20 -2.46
CA GLY A 118 21.66 -4.06 -1.57
C GLY A 118 20.29 -3.40 -1.69
N GLY A 119 19.96 -2.61 -0.69
CA GLY A 119 18.70 -1.89 -0.55
C GLY A 119 18.18 -1.94 0.87
N TYR A 120 16.87 -1.75 1.03
CA TYR A 120 16.22 -1.70 2.34
C TYR A 120 15.06 -2.68 2.43
N ILE A 121 14.84 -3.23 3.63
CA ILE A 121 13.73 -4.12 3.93
C ILE A 121 12.95 -3.61 5.14
N SER A 122 11.64 -3.59 5.05
CA SER A 122 10.76 -3.27 6.17
C SER A 122 9.73 -4.37 6.40
N SER A 123 9.44 -4.67 7.66
CA SER A 123 8.47 -5.69 8.04
C SER A 123 7.75 -5.30 9.33
N ASP A 124 6.53 -5.80 9.48
CA ASP A 124 5.77 -5.78 10.75
C ASP A 124 6.24 -6.89 11.74
N SER A 125 7.20 -7.72 11.33
CA SER A 125 7.85 -8.77 12.13
C SER A 125 9.36 -8.80 11.86
N PRO A 126 10.12 -7.77 12.26
CA PRO A 126 11.53 -7.59 11.85
C PRO A 126 12.47 -8.68 12.37
N ASP A 127 12.09 -9.36 13.45
CA ASP A 127 12.88 -10.44 14.05
C ASP A 127 12.64 -11.82 13.44
N ASP A 128 11.68 -11.94 12.53
CA ASP A 128 11.39 -13.21 11.86
C ASP A 128 12.60 -13.74 11.08
N PRO A 129 12.89 -15.06 11.12
CA PRO A 129 14.01 -15.66 10.42
C PRO A 129 14.10 -15.31 8.95
N ILE A 130 12.96 -15.25 8.24
CA ILE A 130 12.94 -14.91 6.81
C ILE A 130 13.51 -13.50 6.55
N ILE A 131 13.27 -12.54 7.44
CA ILE A 131 13.80 -11.18 7.29
C ILE A 131 15.32 -11.21 7.41
N LYS A 132 15.84 -11.92 8.41
CA LYS A 132 17.29 -12.05 8.64
C LYS A 132 17.99 -12.76 7.47
N GLU A 133 17.37 -13.82 6.95
CA GLU A 133 17.88 -14.54 5.77
C GLU A 133 17.95 -13.62 4.55
N LEU A 134 16.87 -12.89 4.22
CA LEU A 134 16.85 -11.97 3.09
C LEU A 134 17.85 -10.82 3.24
N CYS A 135 18.03 -10.31 4.47
CA CYS A 135 19.04 -9.28 4.74
C CYS A 135 20.46 -9.77 4.39
N VAL A 136 20.80 -10.99 4.80
CA VAL A 136 22.11 -11.58 4.53
C VAL A 136 22.28 -11.92 3.05
N GLU A 137 21.28 -12.60 2.46
CA GLU A 137 21.35 -13.13 1.09
C GLU A 137 21.44 -12.00 0.04
N PHE A 138 20.71 -10.89 0.25
CA PHE A 138 20.64 -9.78 -0.72
C PHE A 138 21.29 -8.48 -0.24
N ASN A 139 22.02 -8.52 0.88
CA ASN A 139 22.66 -7.35 1.50
C ASN A 139 21.67 -6.20 1.72
N LEU A 140 20.50 -6.50 2.34
CA LEU A 140 19.46 -5.52 2.63
C LEU A 140 19.64 -4.94 4.05
N GLU A 141 19.43 -3.64 4.19
CA GLU A 141 19.43 -2.94 5.47
C GLU A 141 18.00 -2.89 6.04
N PRO A 142 17.77 -3.31 7.31
CA PRO A 142 16.48 -3.15 7.95
C PRO A 142 16.08 -1.68 8.05
N TYR A 143 14.82 -1.37 7.73
CA TYR A 143 14.23 -0.05 7.87
C TYR A 143 12.95 -0.10 8.70
N GLN A 144 12.89 0.72 9.76
CA GLN A 144 11.75 0.82 10.66
C GLN A 144 11.44 2.29 10.95
N ASP A 145 10.21 2.70 10.71
CA ASP A 145 9.72 4.04 11.00
C ASP A 145 8.18 3.99 11.19
N SER A 146 7.55 5.13 11.40
CA SER A 146 6.10 5.23 11.40
C SER A 146 5.49 4.67 10.10
N PRO A 147 4.24 4.21 10.11
CA PRO A 147 3.58 3.69 8.91
C PRO A 147 3.62 4.67 7.73
N GLU A 148 3.42 5.94 8.00
CA GLU A 148 3.46 6.98 6.98
C GLU A 148 4.86 7.14 6.37
N ASN A 149 5.89 7.26 7.21
CA ASN A 149 7.27 7.43 6.78
C ASN A 149 7.77 6.19 6.04
N THR A 150 7.38 4.99 6.48
CA THR A 150 7.72 3.73 5.79
C THR A 150 7.13 3.68 4.38
N ILE A 151 5.87 4.10 4.20
CA ILE A 151 5.28 4.19 2.85
C ILE A 151 6.04 5.19 1.99
N LYS A 152 6.30 6.40 2.48
CA LYS A 152 7.03 7.44 1.73
C LYS A 152 8.43 7.00 1.37
N PHE A 153 9.15 6.41 2.32
CA PHE A 153 10.51 5.93 2.11
C PHE A 153 10.54 4.82 1.06
N GLY A 154 9.71 3.79 1.22
CA GLY A 154 9.66 2.68 0.27
C GLY A 154 9.19 3.10 -1.13
N ALA A 155 8.24 4.02 -1.21
CA ALA A 155 7.73 4.55 -2.47
C ALA A 155 8.80 5.34 -3.28
N ALA A 156 9.86 5.80 -2.64
CA ALA A 156 10.95 6.53 -3.28
C ALA A 156 11.81 5.66 -4.20
N PHE A 157 11.88 4.37 -3.96
CA PHE A 157 12.83 3.48 -4.65
C PHE A 157 12.39 3.12 -6.07
N SER A 158 13.39 2.95 -6.95
CA SER A 158 13.16 2.58 -8.35
C SER A 158 12.69 1.13 -8.53
N LYS A 159 13.15 0.20 -7.68
CA LYS A 159 12.66 -1.17 -7.59
C LYS A 159 11.96 -1.41 -6.26
N LYS A 160 10.75 -1.97 -6.31
CA LYS A 160 9.93 -2.26 -5.13
C LYS A 160 9.45 -3.70 -5.17
N VAL A 161 9.77 -4.45 -4.14
CA VAL A 161 9.27 -5.82 -3.94
C VAL A 161 8.22 -5.75 -2.84
N LEU A 162 6.97 -6.00 -3.21
CA LEU A 162 5.82 -5.80 -2.36
C LEU A 162 5.39 -7.12 -1.69
N SER A 163 4.75 -7.00 -0.54
CA SER A 163 4.01 -8.07 0.09
C SER A 163 2.51 -7.93 -0.20
N LEU A 164 1.71 -8.80 0.39
CA LEU A 164 0.25 -8.70 0.36
C LEU A 164 -0.26 -7.56 1.24
N GLY A 165 -1.40 -7.02 0.86
CA GLY A 165 -2.14 -6.04 1.65
C GLY A 165 -1.98 -4.59 1.21
N THR A 166 -2.88 -3.77 1.73
CA THR A 166 -3.06 -2.37 1.31
C THR A 166 -1.88 -1.47 1.64
N PHE A 167 -1.17 -1.76 2.73
CA PHE A 167 0.01 -0.98 3.10
C PHE A 167 1.12 -1.12 2.04
N SER A 168 1.44 -2.36 1.67
CA SER A 168 2.42 -2.67 0.63
C SER A 168 2.00 -2.09 -0.73
N TRP A 169 0.71 -2.16 -1.03
CA TRP A 169 0.15 -1.61 -2.25
C TRP A 169 0.42 -0.10 -2.39
N TRP A 170 0.27 0.68 -1.30
CA TRP A 170 0.56 2.12 -1.32
C TRP A 170 2.03 2.41 -1.59
N ILE A 171 2.95 1.58 -1.09
CA ILE A 171 4.39 1.69 -1.41
C ILE A 171 4.61 1.56 -2.92
N GLY A 172 3.93 0.61 -3.57
CA GLY A 172 4.01 0.42 -5.02
C GLY A 172 3.34 1.51 -5.84
N PHE A 173 2.18 2.00 -5.37
CA PHE A 173 1.36 2.95 -6.10
C PHE A 173 1.94 4.37 -6.12
N LEU A 174 2.60 4.78 -5.04
CA LEU A 174 3.18 6.11 -4.90
C LEU A 174 4.60 6.19 -5.49
N GLY A 175 5.02 7.41 -5.82
CA GLY A 175 6.37 7.72 -6.29
C GLY A 175 6.76 7.03 -7.60
N ASN A 176 8.03 6.67 -7.72
CA ASN A 176 8.57 6.03 -8.93
C ASN A 176 8.03 4.61 -9.10
N GLN A 177 7.48 4.30 -10.25
CA GLN A 177 6.92 2.98 -10.59
C GLN A 177 7.77 2.27 -11.67
N LYS A 178 9.08 2.47 -11.69
CA LYS A 178 9.96 1.90 -12.71
C LYS A 178 9.93 0.37 -12.70
N GLU A 179 10.03 -0.24 -11.52
CA GLU A 179 9.89 -1.68 -11.35
C GLU A 179 9.14 -1.97 -10.04
N VAL A 180 7.90 -2.44 -10.14
CA VAL A 180 7.09 -2.86 -9.00
C VAL A 180 6.74 -4.32 -9.16
N ILE A 181 7.17 -5.15 -8.20
CA ILE A 181 6.99 -6.60 -8.19
C ILE A 181 6.05 -6.97 -7.06
N CYS A 182 5.01 -7.72 -7.38
CA CYS A 182 3.98 -8.16 -6.44
C CYS A 182 3.84 -9.67 -6.44
N PRO A 183 3.40 -10.27 -5.33
CA PRO A 183 3.00 -11.66 -5.36
C PRO A 183 1.73 -11.81 -6.19
N ASN A 184 1.61 -12.94 -6.91
CA ASN A 184 0.43 -13.23 -7.69
C ASN A 184 -0.76 -13.50 -6.77
N SER A 185 -1.70 -12.57 -6.73
CA SER A 185 -2.85 -12.63 -5.82
C SER A 185 -3.84 -13.77 -6.11
N LEU A 186 -3.75 -14.42 -7.27
CA LEU A 186 -4.59 -15.57 -7.62
C LEU A 186 -4.28 -16.80 -6.77
N ASN A 187 -3.06 -16.87 -6.23
CA ASN A 187 -2.59 -17.98 -5.42
C ASN A 187 -3.00 -17.88 -3.93
N PHE A 188 -3.66 -16.79 -3.55
CA PHE A 188 -4.02 -16.55 -2.15
C PHE A 188 -5.54 -16.60 -1.93
N PRO A 189 -6.00 -17.14 -0.79
CA PRO A 189 -7.41 -17.19 -0.48
C PRO A 189 -8.00 -15.76 -0.38
N LYS A 190 -9.19 -15.56 -0.92
CA LYS A 190 -9.89 -14.27 -0.85
C LYS A 190 -10.30 -13.97 0.58
N TRP A 191 -9.78 -12.89 1.14
CA TRP A 191 -10.21 -12.38 2.42
C TRP A 191 -10.94 -11.05 2.22
N HIS A 192 -12.16 -10.92 2.76
CA HIS A 192 -13.05 -9.77 2.51
C HIS A 192 -13.19 -9.38 1.03
N GLY A 193 -13.23 -10.39 0.16
CA GLY A 193 -13.42 -10.20 -1.27
C GLY A 193 -12.16 -9.95 -2.09
N ASN A 194 -11.10 -9.32 -1.54
CA ASN A 194 -9.83 -9.11 -2.23
C ASN A 194 -8.69 -9.01 -1.23
N ILE A 195 -7.70 -9.89 -1.32
CA ILE A 195 -6.53 -9.90 -0.42
C ILE A 195 -5.50 -8.86 -0.82
N PHE A 196 -5.39 -8.63 -2.06
CA PHE A 196 -4.60 -7.57 -2.65
C PHE A 196 -5.58 -6.67 -3.39
N PRO A 197 -5.40 -5.35 -3.35
CA PRO A 197 -6.14 -4.50 -4.26
C PRO A 197 -6.01 -5.10 -5.64
N PRO A 198 -7.10 -5.22 -6.38
CA PRO A 198 -7.15 -6.05 -7.57
C PRO A 198 -6.04 -5.67 -8.51
N THR A 199 -5.51 -6.66 -9.20
CA THR A 199 -4.60 -6.49 -10.32
C THR A 199 -5.16 -5.43 -11.25
N CYS A 200 -4.66 -4.22 -11.11
CA CYS A 200 -5.03 -3.14 -12.02
C CYS A 200 -4.07 -3.22 -13.19
N SER A 201 -4.52 -3.78 -14.32
CA SER A 201 -3.71 -3.93 -15.53
C SER A 201 -3.05 -2.62 -16.01
N PHE A 202 -3.62 -1.48 -15.63
CA PHE A 202 -3.09 -0.15 -15.96
C PHE A 202 -1.92 0.30 -15.05
N LEU A 203 -1.52 -0.49 -14.03
CA LEU A 203 -0.39 -0.17 -13.17
C LEU A 203 0.93 -0.73 -13.69
N ASN A 204 0.92 -1.61 -14.69
CA ASN A 204 2.11 -2.24 -15.28
C ASN A 204 3.03 -2.94 -14.25
N TRP A 205 2.45 -3.46 -13.16
CA TRP A 205 3.19 -4.17 -12.15
C TRP A 205 3.50 -5.61 -12.58
N LYS A 206 4.66 -6.10 -12.19
CA LYS A 206 5.09 -7.49 -12.43
C LYS A 206 4.57 -8.40 -11.33
N TYR A 207 3.88 -9.46 -11.71
CA TYR A 207 3.36 -10.46 -10.77
C TYR A 207 4.23 -11.72 -10.83
N VAL A 208 4.64 -12.21 -9.65
CA VAL A 208 5.55 -13.36 -9.49
C VAL A 208 4.91 -14.36 -8.53
N ASP A 209 5.04 -15.66 -8.84
CA ASP A 209 4.60 -16.81 -8.03
C ASP A 209 5.69 -17.26 -7.04
#